data_f6f14ab215ff0a62e25e2809dfe81954
#
_entry.id   f6f14ab215ff0a62e25e2809dfe81954
#
_cell.length_a   1.000
_cell.length_b   1.000
_cell.length_c   1.000
_cell.angle_alpha   90.00
_cell.angle_beta   90.00
_cell.angle_gamma   90.00
#
_symmetry.space_group_name_H-M   'P 1'
#
loop_
_entity.id
_entity.type
_entity.pdbx_description
1 polymer ?
#
loop_
_entity_poly.entity_id
_entity_poly.type
_entity_poly.pdbx_seq_one_letter_code
_entity_poly.pdbx_strand_id
1 'polypeptide(L)'
;MIVEPKKNHIAYRCPDCGTVVFGIVGQLHAEMLRIKCPCGGSALEVHFRKDKKVRFSTPCVFCKTSHSFVVSESIVFGRDLFLLSCPYSRMDIAFLGAQEKVMAESERTEEELRRLLTSLEAETLSDIQPIPLNDEEILPDPEVYDIVRFLVRELEADGGIDCPCHMGPYEFRFTDGGVEVYCESCGASYNFPAESVAVAREYLDTKQIHLK
;
A
#
# COMPACT_ATOMS: atom_id res chain seq x y z
N MET A 1 -1.45 -19.29 32.49
CA MET A 1 -2.23 -19.07 31.28
C MET A 1 -1.19 -18.86 30.17
N ILE A 2 -1.01 -19.84 29.30
CA ILE A 2 -0.07 -19.72 28.16
C ILE A 2 -0.84 -18.93 27.10
N VAL A 3 -0.45 -17.68 26.89
CA VAL A 3 -0.98 -16.85 25.80
C VAL A 3 -0.33 -17.39 24.53
N GLU A 4 -1.09 -18.11 23.72
CA GLU A 4 -0.61 -18.49 22.40
C GLU A 4 -0.36 -17.21 21.57
N PRO A 5 0.81 -17.09 20.93
CA PRO A 5 1.08 -15.94 20.10
C PRO A 5 0.07 -15.89 18.94
N LYS A 6 -0.57 -14.75 18.75
CA LYS A 6 -1.55 -14.53 17.69
C LYS A 6 -0.86 -14.80 16.34
N LYS A 7 -1.24 -15.86 15.66
CA LYS A 7 -0.76 -16.18 14.31
C LYS A 7 -1.55 -15.34 13.33
N ASN A 8 -0.89 -14.47 12.61
CA ASN A 8 -1.50 -13.74 11.50
C ASN A 8 -1.24 -14.49 10.19
N HIS A 9 -2.27 -14.61 9.39
CA HIS A 9 -2.18 -15.13 8.04
C HIS A 9 -1.96 -13.95 7.09
N ILE A 10 -1.22 -14.20 6.02
CA ILE A 10 -1.01 -13.25 4.94
C ILE A 10 -1.34 -13.94 3.63
N ALA A 11 -1.96 -13.21 2.72
CA ALA A 11 -2.20 -13.68 1.37
C ALA A 11 -1.89 -12.59 0.36
N TYR A 12 -1.42 -12.99 -0.82
CA TYR A 12 -1.26 -12.11 -1.98
C TYR A 12 -1.58 -12.88 -3.25
N ARG A 13 -1.90 -12.18 -4.33
CA ARG A 13 -2.12 -12.78 -5.63
C ARG A 13 -0.88 -12.69 -6.49
N CYS A 14 -0.45 -13.84 -7.03
CA CYS A 14 0.67 -13.90 -7.95
C CYS A 14 0.35 -13.21 -9.28
N PRO A 15 1.15 -12.22 -9.74
CA PRO A 15 0.93 -11.55 -11.03
C PRO A 15 1.16 -12.44 -12.24
N ASP A 16 1.93 -13.55 -12.09
CA ASP A 16 2.30 -14.41 -13.22
C ASP A 16 1.28 -15.52 -13.46
N CYS A 17 0.81 -16.17 -12.40
CA CYS A 17 -0.12 -17.32 -12.55
C CYS A 17 -1.51 -17.09 -11.98
N GLY A 18 -1.79 -15.92 -11.38
CA GLY A 18 -3.09 -15.58 -10.80
C GLY A 18 -3.44 -16.30 -9.49
N THR A 19 -2.64 -17.26 -9.05
CA THR A 19 -2.92 -18.04 -7.82
C THR A 19 -2.82 -17.15 -6.58
N VAL A 20 -3.76 -17.29 -5.64
CA VAL A 20 -3.65 -16.71 -4.31
C VAL A 20 -2.68 -17.54 -3.48
N VAL A 21 -1.65 -16.89 -2.95
CA VAL A 21 -0.59 -17.50 -2.16
C VAL A 21 -0.81 -17.13 -0.69
N PHE A 22 -0.88 -18.13 0.18
CA PHE A 22 -1.06 -17.96 1.61
C PHE A 22 0.24 -18.21 2.35
N GLY A 23 0.43 -17.47 3.44
CA GLY A 23 1.54 -17.65 4.37
C GLY A 23 1.12 -17.34 5.81
N ILE A 24 2.01 -17.60 6.75
CA ILE A 24 1.82 -17.30 8.16
C ILE A 24 2.91 -16.32 8.58
N VAL A 25 2.51 -15.20 9.17
CA VAL A 25 3.40 -14.19 9.74
C VAL A 25 3.28 -14.27 11.26
N GLY A 26 4.32 -14.79 11.92
CA GLY A 26 4.39 -14.80 13.38
C GLY A 26 5.09 -13.55 13.89
N GLN A 27 4.74 -13.10 15.09
CA GLN A 27 5.48 -12.04 15.80
C GLN A 27 6.88 -12.49 16.27
N LEU A 28 7.21 -13.74 16.11
CA LEU A 28 8.46 -14.35 16.57
C LEU A 28 9.44 -14.57 15.41
N HIS A 29 10.28 -13.57 15.12
CA HIS A 29 11.72 -13.70 15.00
C HIS A 29 12.39 -14.21 13.73
N ALA A 30 11.78 -14.05 12.56
CA ALA A 30 12.65 -13.94 11.39
C ALA A 30 12.80 -12.45 11.05
N GLU A 31 14.00 -11.95 10.88
CA GLU A 31 14.22 -10.57 10.40
C GLU A 31 13.60 -10.37 9.00
N MET A 32 13.41 -11.46 8.26
CA MET A 32 12.79 -11.48 6.94
C MET A 32 11.99 -12.77 6.74
N LEU A 33 10.79 -12.63 6.19
CA LEU A 33 9.95 -13.72 5.71
C LEU A 33 9.71 -13.54 4.21
N ARG A 34 9.90 -14.60 3.43
CA ARG A 34 9.64 -14.61 2.01
C ARG A 34 8.65 -15.71 1.65
N ILE A 35 7.49 -15.32 1.13
CA ILE A 35 6.39 -16.22 0.76
C ILE A 35 6.38 -16.31 -0.77
N LYS A 36 6.86 -17.45 -1.28
CA LYS A 36 7.01 -17.67 -2.73
C LYS A 36 5.76 -18.32 -3.31
N CYS A 37 5.38 -17.89 -4.50
CA CYS A 37 4.38 -18.61 -5.28
C CYS A 37 4.94 -19.96 -5.73
N PRO A 38 4.13 -21.04 -5.73
CA PRO A 38 4.55 -22.35 -6.27
C PRO A 38 5.01 -22.32 -7.73
N CYS A 39 4.52 -21.36 -8.54
CA CYS A 39 4.98 -21.19 -9.93
C CYS A 39 6.41 -20.64 -10.03
N GLY A 40 6.98 -20.11 -8.94
CA GLY A 40 8.32 -19.54 -8.89
C GLY A 40 8.43 -18.09 -9.43
N GLY A 41 7.38 -17.56 -10.04
CA GLY A 41 7.42 -16.24 -10.70
C GLY A 41 7.38 -15.05 -9.75
N SER A 42 6.79 -15.20 -8.56
CA SER A 42 6.68 -14.07 -7.61
C SER A 42 6.90 -14.48 -6.17
N ALA A 43 7.19 -13.49 -5.33
CA ALA A 43 7.27 -13.65 -3.88
C ALA A 43 6.86 -12.36 -3.17
N LEU A 44 6.12 -12.50 -2.08
CA LEU A 44 5.90 -11.42 -1.12
C LEU A 44 6.98 -11.49 -0.06
N GLU A 45 7.60 -10.35 0.24
CA GLU A 45 8.64 -10.24 1.26
C GLU A 45 8.17 -9.37 2.42
N VAL A 46 8.45 -9.82 3.65
CA VAL A 46 8.13 -9.11 4.88
C VAL A 46 9.42 -8.96 5.67
N HIS A 47 9.83 -7.73 5.91
CA HIS A 47 11.02 -7.40 6.68
C HIS A 47 10.64 -6.71 7.98
N PHE A 48 11.04 -7.31 9.11
CA PHE A 48 10.86 -6.73 10.43
C PHE A 48 12.06 -5.86 10.78
N ARG A 49 11.79 -4.60 11.08
CA ARG A 49 12.83 -3.62 11.38
C ARG A 49 12.97 -3.41 12.88
N LYS A 50 14.17 -2.98 13.32
CA LYS A 50 14.46 -2.70 14.74
C LYS A 50 13.65 -1.53 15.30
N ASP A 51 13.17 -0.63 14.45
CA ASP A 51 12.35 0.53 14.81
C ASP A 51 10.84 0.19 14.96
N LYS A 52 10.51 -1.09 15.12
CA LYS A 52 9.13 -1.59 15.22
C LYS A 52 8.27 -1.27 14.00
N LYS A 53 8.88 -1.22 12.84
CA LYS A 53 8.20 -1.13 11.54
C LYS A 53 8.36 -2.41 10.76
N VAL A 54 7.37 -2.69 9.94
CA VAL A 54 7.36 -3.83 9.02
C VAL A 54 7.37 -3.28 7.60
N ARG A 55 8.33 -3.72 6.79
CA ARG A 55 8.35 -3.43 5.36
C ARG A 55 7.80 -4.63 4.61
N PHE A 56 6.83 -4.39 3.75
CA PHE A 56 6.29 -5.35 2.81
C PHE A 56 6.78 -5.01 1.42
N SER A 57 7.26 -6.00 0.66
CA SER A 57 7.44 -5.91 -0.78
C SER A 57 6.44 -6.85 -1.43
N THR A 58 5.40 -6.28 -2.03
CA THR A 58 4.21 -7.02 -2.48
C THR A 58 4.12 -6.98 -4.00
N PRO A 59 4.16 -8.14 -4.69
CA PRO A 59 3.92 -8.20 -6.13
C PRO A 59 2.50 -7.72 -6.47
N CYS A 60 2.36 -6.97 -7.55
CA CYS A 60 1.09 -6.41 -7.99
C CYS A 60 0.64 -7.00 -9.32
N VAL A 61 -0.58 -7.53 -9.36
CA VAL A 61 -1.19 -8.09 -10.59
C VAL A 61 -1.50 -7.02 -11.64
N PHE A 62 -1.73 -5.77 -11.20
CA PHE A 62 -2.12 -4.67 -12.08
C PHE A 62 -0.91 -3.94 -12.67
N CYS A 63 0.12 -3.68 -11.87
CA CYS A 63 1.31 -2.92 -12.31
C CYS A 63 2.41 -3.84 -12.86
N LYS A 64 2.32 -5.16 -12.63
CA LYS A 64 3.37 -6.15 -12.95
C LYS A 64 4.72 -5.86 -12.28
N THR A 65 4.73 -4.98 -11.29
CA THR A 65 5.88 -4.62 -10.45
C THR A 65 5.55 -4.87 -8.98
N SER A 66 6.53 -4.78 -8.09
CA SER A 66 6.29 -4.88 -6.65
C SER A 66 6.15 -3.50 -6.04
N HIS A 67 5.19 -3.36 -5.12
CA HIS A 67 5.04 -2.17 -4.29
C HIS A 67 5.67 -2.40 -2.91
N SER A 68 6.27 -1.35 -2.37
CA SER A 68 6.89 -1.37 -1.05
C SER A 68 6.04 -0.57 -0.06
N PHE A 69 5.74 -1.18 1.09
CA PHE A 69 4.95 -0.56 2.16
C PHE A 69 5.74 -0.62 3.46
N VAL A 70 5.77 0.48 4.21
CA VAL A 70 6.39 0.53 5.53
C VAL A 70 5.33 0.95 6.54
N VAL A 71 5.02 0.06 7.48
CA VAL A 71 3.91 0.24 8.42
C VAL A 71 4.40 -0.12 9.83
N SER A 72 3.88 0.53 10.87
CA SER A 72 4.22 0.16 12.24
C SER A 72 3.66 -1.22 12.61
N GLU A 73 4.40 -1.98 13.39
CA GLU A 73 3.96 -3.31 13.88
C GLU A 73 2.62 -3.23 14.63
N SER A 74 2.40 -2.15 15.36
CA SER A 74 1.16 -1.96 16.11
C SER A 74 -0.06 -1.85 15.21
N ILE A 75 0.06 -1.24 14.04
CA ILE A 75 -1.02 -1.15 13.04
C ILE A 75 -1.23 -2.51 12.38
N VAL A 76 -0.14 -3.15 11.97
CA VAL A 76 -0.16 -4.44 11.26
C VAL A 76 -0.80 -5.53 12.13
N PHE A 77 -0.37 -5.65 13.39
CA PHE A 77 -0.81 -6.72 14.29
C PHE A 77 -1.93 -6.33 15.25
N GLY A 78 -2.24 -5.04 15.33
CA GLY A 78 -3.34 -4.51 16.16
C GLY A 78 -4.72 -4.64 15.52
N ARG A 79 -4.78 -4.84 14.20
CA ARG A 79 -6.03 -4.98 13.45
C ARG A 79 -6.37 -6.45 13.22
N ASP A 80 -7.66 -6.74 13.12
CA ASP A 80 -8.13 -8.07 12.74
C ASP A 80 -7.89 -8.39 11.26
N LEU A 81 -7.89 -7.36 10.42
CA LEU A 81 -7.56 -7.41 9.01
C LEU A 81 -6.82 -6.12 8.61
N PHE A 82 -5.71 -6.28 7.94
CA PHE A 82 -4.90 -5.20 7.38
C PHE A 82 -4.77 -5.42 5.88
N LEU A 83 -5.04 -4.39 5.09
CA LEU A 83 -5.07 -4.44 3.63
C LEU A 83 -3.90 -3.63 3.06
N LEU A 84 -3.24 -4.18 2.06
CA LEU A 84 -2.25 -3.50 1.24
C LEU A 84 -2.83 -3.29 -0.16
N SER A 85 -3.14 -2.06 -0.49
CA SER A 85 -3.76 -1.70 -1.76
C SER A 85 -2.74 -1.17 -2.75
N CYS A 86 -2.90 -1.51 -4.02
CA CYS A 86 -2.10 -0.92 -5.09
C CYS A 86 -2.33 0.59 -5.13
N PRO A 87 -1.28 1.42 -5.12
CA PRO A 87 -1.42 2.87 -5.12
C PRO A 87 -2.07 3.42 -6.39
N TYR A 88 -1.95 2.69 -7.51
CA TYR A 88 -2.45 3.12 -8.82
C TYR A 88 -3.87 2.61 -9.10
N SER A 89 -4.12 1.30 -8.92
CA SER A 89 -5.45 0.72 -9.17
C SER A 89 -6.41 0.87 -8.00
N ARG A 90 -5.88 1.20 -6.81
CA ARG A 90 -6.61 1.20 -5.52
C ARG A 90 -7.19 -0.16 -5.12
N MET A 91 -6.89 -1.21 -5.88
CA MET A 91 -7.32 -2.58 -5.58
C MET A 91 -6.39 -3.20 -4.54
N ASP A 92 -6.96 -4.01 -3.67
CA ASP A 92 -6.20 -4.70 -2.64
C ASP A 92 -5.36 -5.82 -3.26
N ILE A 93 -4.06 -5.83 -2.95
CA ILE A 93 -3.07 -6.76 -3.53
C ILE A 93 -2.50 -7.74 -2.52
N ALA A 94 -2.61 -7.43 -1.23
CA ALA A 94 -2.29 -8.35 -0.15
C ALA A 94 -3.13 -8.08 1.10
N PHE A 95 -3.33 -9.13 1.89
CA PHE A 95 -4.18 -9.14 3.09
C PHE A 95 -3.41 -9.77 4.24
N LEU A 96 -3.50 -9.19 5.44
CA LEU A 96 -2.87 -9.75 6.63
C LEU A 96 -3.83 -9.65 7.82
N GLY A 97 -3.99 -10.75 8.58
CA GLY A 97 -4.87 -10.76 9.73
C GLY A 97 -5.28 -12.17 10.20
N ALA A 98 -6.46 -12.26 10.81
CA ALA A 98 -7.04 -13.54 11.18
C ALA A 98 -7.34 -14.38 9.93
N GLN A 99 -7.09 -15.70 10.03
CA GLN A 99 -7.21 -16.62 8.88
C GLN A 99 -8.54 -16.48 8.14
N GLU A 100 -9.64 -16.51 8.88
CA GLU A 100 -10.99 -16.44 8.31
C GLU A 100 -11.23 -15.14 7.54
N LYS A 101 -10.71 -14.00 8.06
CA LYS A 101 -10.84 -12.71 7.40
C LYS A 101 -9.98 -12.60 6.15
N VAL A 102 -8.75 -13.13 6.20
CA VAL A 102 -7.85 -13.16 5.03
C VAL A 102 -8.43 -14.05 3.93
N MET A 103 -9.04 -15.18 4.26
CA MET A 103 -9.71 -16.04 3.29
C MET A 103 -10.93 -15.37 2.67
N ALA A 104 -11.81 -14.78 3.49
CA ALA A 104 -12.99 -14.07 3.00
C ALA A 104 -12.62 -12.90 2.09
N GLU A 105 -11.58 -12.16 2.44
CA GLU A 105 -11.09 -11.04 1.64
C GLU A 105 -10.46 -11.50 0.32
N SER A 106 -9.76 -12.63 0.34
CA SER A 106 -9.22 -13.26 -0.88
C SER A 106 -10.33 -13.68 -1.85
N GLU A 107 -11.44 -14.21 -1.34
CA GLU A 107 -12.61 -14.58 -2.13
C GLU A 107 -13.33 -13.34 -2.70
N ARG A 108 -13.49 -12.30 -1.88
CA ARG A 108 -14.08 -11.03 -2.31
C ARG A 108 -13.30 -10.41 -3.47
N THR A 109 -11.98 -10.32 -3.34
CA THR A 109 -11.12 -9.75 -4.39
C THR A 109 -11.00 -10.65 -5.62
N GLU A 110 -11.16 -11.98 -5.48
CA GLU A 110 -11.28 -12.90 -6.61
C GLU A 110 -12.52 -12.56 -7.46
N GLU A 111 -13.66 -12.39 -6.81
CA GLU A 111 -14.91 -12.05 -7.49
C GLU A 111 -14.85 -10.66 -8.14
N GLU A 112 -14.23 -9.69 -7.44
CA GLU A 112 -14.02 -8.34 -7.97
C GLU A 112 -13.13 -8.36 -9.21
N LEU A 113 -12.04 -9.12 -9.16
CA LEU A 113 -11.13 -9.31 -10.29
C LEU A 113 -11.83 -9.98 -11.47
N ARG A 114 -12.66 -11.00 -11.21
CA ARG A 114 -13.44 -11.68 -12.27
C ARG A 114 -14.42 -10.73 -12.95
N ARG A 115 -15.09 -9.87 -12.19
CA ARG A 115 -15.96 -8.82 -12.75
C ARG A 115 -15.19 -7.83 -13.61
N LEU A 116 -13.99 -7.44 -13.13
CA LEU A 116 -13.12 -6.53 -13.87
C LEU A 116 -12.67 -7.17 -15.21
N LEU A 117 -12.21 -8.43 -15.19
CA LEU A 117 -11.84 -9.16 -16.39
C LEU A 117 -13.00 -9.23 -17.39
N THR A 118 -14.19 -9.55 -16.92
CA THR A 118 -15.40 -9.59 -17.76
C THR A 118 -15.69 -8.22 -18.37
N SER A 119 -15.57 -7.14 -17.60
CA SER A 119 -15.83 -5.77 -18.08
C SER A 119 -14.81 -5.28 -19.11
N LEU A 120 -13.59 -5.82 -19.07
CA LEU A 120 -12.50 -5.50 -19.99
C LEU A 120 -12.43 -6.47 -21.18
N GLU A 121 -13.35 -7.42 -21.29
CA GLU A 121 -13.32 -8.50 -22.28
C GLU A 121 -12.01 -9.30 -22.28
N ALA A 122 -11.36 -9.38 -21.11
CA ALA A 122 -10.11 -10.10 -20.88
C ALA A 122 -10.39 -11.51 -20.34
N GLU A 123 -9.72 -12.52 -20.87
CA GLU A 123 -9.88 -13.91 -20.40
C GLU A 123 -8.96 -14.20 -19.19
N THR A 124 -7.82 -13.58 -19.16
CA THR A 124 -6.77 -13.84 -18.15
C THR A 124 -6.14 -12.54 -17.62
N LEU A 125 -5.43 -12.65 -16.50
CA LEU A 125 -4.63 -11.56 -15.96
C LEU A 125 -3.52 -11.08 -16.89
N SER A 126 -3.07 -11.94 -17.80
CA SER A 126 -2.05 -11.61 -18.80
C SER A 126 -2.57 -10.65 -19.88
N ASP A 127 -3.88 -10.64 -20.11
CA ASP A 127 -4.55 -9.79 -21.09
C ASP A 127 -4.75 -8.37 -20.56
N ILE A 128 -4.67 -8.19 -19.23
CA ILE A 128 -4.68 -6.87 -18.62
C ILE A 128 -3.36 -6.20 -18.96
N GLN A 129 -3.44 -5.14 -19.76
CA GLN A 129 -2.27 -4.29 -19.98
C GLN A 129 -1.84 -3.69 -18.64
N PRO A 130 -0.53 -3.71 -18.32
CA PRO A 130 -0.05 -3.00 -17.15
C PRO A 130 -0.56 -1.57 -17.17
N ILE A 131 -0.98 -1.06 -16.02
CA ILE A 131 -1.32 0.36 -15.92
C ILE A 131 -0.08 1.11 -16.42
N PRO A 132 -0.19 1.88 -17.52
CA PRO A 132 0.95 2.64 -17.98
C PRO A 132 1.35 3.59 -16.86
N LEU A 133 2.46 3.27 -16.23
CA LEU A 133 3.14 4.23 -15.39
C LEU A 133 3.63 5.24 -16.41
N ASN A 134 3.01 6.43 -16.46
CA ASN A 134 3.45 7.47 -17.37
C ASN A 134 4.93 7.69 -17.13
N ASP A 135 5.76 7.46 -18.14
CA ASP A 135 7.21 7.69 -18.05
C ASP A 135 7.55 9.15 -17.69
N GLU A 136 6.55 10.05 -17.77
CA GLU A 136 6.62 11.44 -17.33
C GLU A 136 6.21 11.66 -15.86
N GLU A 137 5.52 10.73 -15.22
CA GLU A 137 5.37 10.75 -13.77
C GLU A 137 6.64 10.15 -13.18
N ILE A 138 7.49 11.02 -12.67
CA ILE A 138 8.63 10.65 -11.84
C ILE A 138 8.07 9.83 -10.70
N LEU A 139 8.22 8.50 -10.81
CA LEU A 139 7.82 7.60 -9.74
C LEU A 139 8.82 7.80 -8.62
N PRO A 140 8.40 8.36 -7.51
CA PRO A 140 9.28 8.51 -6.38
C PRO A 140 9.66 7.14 -5.85
N ASP A 141 10.70 7.10 -5.06
CA ASP A 141 10.99 5.94 -4.22
C ASP A 141 9.67 5.50 -3.55
N PRO A 142 9.24 4.25 -3.70
CA PRO A 142 7.99 3.75 -3.09
C PRO A 142 7.89 4.04 -1.59
N GLU A 143 9.02 4.15 -0.89
CA GLU A 143 9.06 4.51 0.52
C GLU A 143 8.68 6.00 0.72
N VAL A 144 9.05 6.88 -0.19
CA VAL A 144 8.64 8.31 -0.16
C VAL A 144 7.12 8.41 -0.35
N TYR A 145 6.57 7.68 -1.30
CA TYR A 145 5.14 7.62 -1.53
C TYR A 145 4.37 7.21 -0.27
N ASP A 146 4.80 6.13 0.38
CA ASP A 146 4.14 5.61 1.57
C ASP A 146 4.22 6.58 2.75
N ILE A 147 5.36 7.27 2.91
CA ILE A 147 5.54 8.29 3.95
C ILE A 147 4.56 9.45 3.73
N VAL A 148 4.51 9.98 2.52
CA VAL A 148 3.64 11.13 2.21
C VAL A 148 2.17 10.75 2.30
N ARG A 149 1.78 9.60 1.78
CA ARG A 149 0.40 9.09 1.90
C ARG A 149 -0.03 8.93 3.34
N PHE A 150 0.85 8.40 4.19
CA PHE A 150 0.59 8.27 5.62
C PHE A 150 0.42 9.64 6.27
N LEU A 151 1.34 10.56 5.99
CA LEU A 151 1.32 11.92 6.53
C LEU A 151 0.03 12.66 6.13
N VAL A 152 -0.35 12.62 4.86
CA VAL A 152 -1.57 13.30 4.37
C VAL A 152 -2.82 12.74 5.05
N ARG A 153 -2.92 11.43 5.22
CA ARG A 153 -4.06 10.81 5.91
C ARG A 153 -4.12 11.15 7.40
N GLU A 154 -2.98 11.22 8.08
CA GLU A 154 -2.93 11.65 9.48
C GLU A 154 -3.32 13.12 9.60
N LEU A 155 -2.78 13.98 8.76
CA LEU A 155 -3.14 15.40 8.72
C LEU A 155 -4.63 15.61 8.43
N GLU A 156 -5.21 14.83 7.52
CA GLU A 156 -6.65 14.89 7.22
C GLU A 156 -7.48 14.44 8.41
N ALA A 157 -7.11 13.34 9.06
CA ALA A 157 -7.82 12.79 10.21
C ALA A 157 -7.77 13.73 11.43
N ASP A 158 -6.67 14.44 11.61
CA ASP A 158 -6.46 15.37 12.73
C ASP A 158 -6.93 16.81 12.41
N GLY A 159 -7.45 17.05 11.20
CA GLY A 159 -7.84 18.40 10.76
C GLY A 159 -6.64 19.33 10.57
N GLY A 160 -5.46 18.79 10.34
CA GLY A 160 -4.20 19.50 10.15
C GLY A 160 -4.00 20.08 8.75
N ILE A 161 -4.95 19.90 7.83
CA ILE A 161 -4.91 20.50 6.49
C ILE A 161 -5.78 21.75 6.47
N ASP A 162 -5.15 22.91 6.47
CA ASP A 162 -5.83 24.18 6.34
C ASP A 162 -5.95 24.55 4.86
N CYS A 163 -7.19 24.49 4.36
CA CYS A 163 -7.53 24.76 2.97
C CYS A 163 -8.49 25.94 2.89
N PRO A 164 -8.31 26.90 1.96
CA PRO A 164 -9.19 28.07 1.82
C PRO A 164 -10.67 27.73 1.64
N CYS A 165 -11.01 26.58 1.04
CA CYS A 165 -12.40 26.19 0.84
C CYS A 165 -12.97 25.33 1.97
N HIS A 166 -12.16 24.73 2.81
CA HIS A 166 -12.53 23.80 3.89
C HIS A 166 -13.40 22.61 3.46
N MET A 167 -13.40 22.26 2.17
CA MET A 167 -14.36 21.28 1.61
C MET A 167 -13.71 19.96 1.18
N GLY A 168 -12.35 19.81 1.21
CA GLY A 168 -11.72 18.55 0.75
C GLY A 168 -12.39 17.92 -0.47
N PRO A 169 -12.12 16.73 -0.87
CA PRO A 169 -11.03 15.84 -0.44
C PRO A 169 -9.66 16.32 -0.86
N TYR A 170 -8.65 15.75 -0.23
CA TYR A 170 -7.25 16.06 -0.52
C TYR A 170 -6.61 14.87 -1.23
N GLU A 171 -5.91 15.18 -2.31
CA GLU A 171 -5.13 14.21 -3.09
C GLU A 171 -3.69 14.69 -3.20
N PHE A 172 -2.80 13.86 -3.70
CA PHE A 172 -1.42 14.24 -3.90
C PHE A 172 -0.87 13.68 -5.22
N ARG A 173 0.07 14.39 -5.79
CA ARG A 173 0.79 14.02 -7.01
C ARG A 173 2.28 14.28 -6.85
N PHE A 174 3.08 13.53 -7.58
CA PHE A 174 4.52 13.74 -7.62
C PHE A 174 4.89 14.79 -8.65
N THR A 175 5.89 15.60 -8.28
CA THR A 175 6.46 16.66 -9.11
C THR A 175 7.99 16.54 -9.10
N ASP A 176 8.68 17.20 -10.01
CA ASP A 176 10.15 17.24 -10.07
C ASP A 176 10.81 17.72 -8.76
N GLY A 177 10.08 18.47 -7.95
CA GLY A 177 10.56 19.03 -6.69
C GLY A 177 10.01 18.36 -5.43
N GLY A 178 9.32 17.18 -5.55
CA GLY A 178 8.77 16.49 -4.40
C GLY A 178 7.33 16.02 -4.58
N VAL A 179 6.49 16.22 -3.57
CA VAL A 179 5.09 15.81 -3.56
C VAL A 179 4.18 17.01 -3.33
N GLU A 180 3.29 17.25 -4.27
CA GLU A 180 2.26 18.27 -4.15
C GLU A 180 0.97 17.65 -3.61
N VAL A 181 0.51 18.16 -2.46
CA VAL A 181 -0.81 17.86 -1.90
C VAL A 181 -1.77 18.95 -2.35
N TYR A 182 -2.91 18.60 -2.90
CA TYR A 182 -3.87 19.55 -3.41
C TYR A 182 -5.32 19.21 -3.01
N CYS A 183 -6.14 20.24 -2.97
CA CYS A 183 -7.57 20.10 -2.75
C CYS A 183 -8.30 19.92 -4.08
N GLU A 184 -9.02 18.84 -4.27
CA GLU A 184 -9.81 18.61 -5.51
C GLU A 184 -10.91 19.66 -5.71
N SER A 185 -11.42 20.24 -4.63
CA SER A 185 -12.54 21.19 -4.69
C SER A 185 -12.13 22.60 -5.15
N CYS A 186 -10.93 23.10 -4.78
CA CYS A 186 -10.53 24.46 -5.08
C CYS A 186 -9.16 24.58 -5.77
N GLY A 187 -8.42 23.49 -5.91
CA GLY A 187 -7.09 23.49 -6.54
C GLY A 187 -5.97 24.06 -5.68
N ALA A 188 -6.25 24.55 -4.46
CA ALA A 188 -5.20 25.00 -3.55
C ALA A 188 -4.25 23.85 -3.23
N SER A 189 -2.94 24.13 -3.19
CA SER A 189 -1.93 23.09 -3.04
C SER A 189 -0.82 23.45 -2.06
N TYR A 190 -0.10 22.43 -1.61
CA TYR A 190 1.11 22.54 -0.80
C TYR A 190 2.15 21.53 -1.30
N ASN A 191 3.38 21.99 -1.52
CA ASN A 191 4.45 21.11 -1.99
C ASN A 191 5.38 20.68 -0.84
N PHE A 192 5.50 19.38 -0.66
CA PHE A 192 6.51 18.77 0.22
C PHE A 192 7.78 18.53 -0.61
N PRO A 193 8.94 19.08 -0.23
CA PRO A 193 10.20 18.77 -0.90
C PRO A 193 10.68 17.36 -0.51
N ALA A 194 10.01 16.34 -1.01
CA ALA A 194 10.25 14.94 -0.69
C ALA A 194 11.08 14.26 -1.79
N GLU A 195 12.24 14.81 -2.11
CA GLU A 195 13.17 14.31 -3.14
C GLU A 195 13.81 12.96 -2.74
N SER A 196 13.79 12.64 -1.47
CA SER A 196 14.36 11.38 -0.93
C SER A 196 13.63 10.93 0.33
N VAL A 197 13.80 9.64 0.68
CA VAL A 197 13.28 9.05 1.92
C VAL A 197 13.72 9.82 3.17
N ALA A 198 14.97 10.29 3.18
CA ALA A 198 15.50 11.05 4.31
C ALA A 198 14.75 12.37 4.51
N VAL A 199 14.55 13.11 3.43
CA VAL A 199 13.81 14.38 3.42
C VAL A 199 12.33 14.14 3.74
N ALA A 200 11.67 13.14 3.14
CA ALA A 200 10.27 12.82 3.42
C ALA A 200 10.03 12.50 4.90
N ARG A 201 10.98 11.84 5.56
CA ARG A 201 10.89 11.51 6.99
C ARG A 201 10.92 12.71 7.93
N GLU A 202 11.55 13.81 7.53
CA GLU A 202 11.57 15.04 8.33
C GLU A 202 10.18 15.65 8.50
N TYR A 203 9.27 15.33 7.56
CA TYR A 203 7.88 15.80 7.61
C TYR A 203 6.93 14.92 8.42
N LEU A 204 7.36 13.74 8.90
CA LEU A 204 6.49 12.85 9.69
C LEU A 204 5.96 13.48 10.99
N ASP A 205 6.67 14.48 11.53
CA ASP A 205 6.25 15.20 12.72
C ASP A 205 5.42 16.47 12.41
N THR A 206 5.11 16.73 11.13
CA THR A 206 4.30 17.86 10.69
C THR A 206 2.86 17.67 11.19
N LYS A 207 2.35 18.68 11.91
CA LYS A 207 0.99 18.64 12.48
C LYS A 207 0.00 19.49 11.70
N GLN A 208 0.49 20.37 10.85
CA GLN A 208 -0.37 21.25 10.06
C GLN A 208 0.33 21.68 8.76
N ILE A 209 -0.47 21.75 7.68
CA ILE A 209 -0.07 22.34 6.40
C ILE A 209 -1.12 23.35 5.94
N HIS A 210 -0.70 24.35 5.22
CA HIS A 210 -1.57 25.39 4.66
C HIS A 210 -1.51 25.33 3.14
N LEU A 211 -2.62 24.96 2.51
CA LEU A 211 -2.77 24.96 1.06
C LEU A 211 -3.01 26.41 0.56
N LYS A 212 -2.37 26.76 -0.55
CA LYS A 212 -2.44 28.08 -1.14
C LYS A 212 -2.85 28.03 -2.60
#